data_18e87b5760daa8df6b003ff66dfa7cdb
#
_entry.id   18e87b5760daa8df6b003ff66dfa7cdb
#
_cell.length_a   1.000
_cell.length_b   1.000
_cell.length_c   1.000
_cell.angle_alpha   90.00
_cell.angle_beta   90.00
_cell.angle_gamma   90.00
#
_symmetry.space_group_name_H-M   'P 1'
#
loop_
_entity.id
_entity.type
_entity.pdbx_description
1 polymer ?
#
loop_
_entity_poly.entity_id
_entity_poly.type
_entity_poly.pdbx_seq_one_letter_code
_entity_poly.pdbx_strand_id
1 'polypeptide(L)'
;MQYTNKSKMKNKSRKLFLLVLFVMMAVCNMCAENYPYRSDFLWVTVPDHTDWLYKTGEKAQVEVQLYRYGVAQDGEVTYTVARDMLDGGHTGKAVLKHGRAVVDMGTRRDPGFLDLRLTAKIGGTTTTHHIKVGFSVDNIQPYTKEPSDFMTFWQKELY
;
A
#
# COMPACT_ATOMS: atom_id res chain seq x y z
N MET A 1 39.73 -36.08 48.65
CA MET A 1 38.31 -35.83 48.35
C MET A 1 38.08 -34.42 47.81
N GLN A 2 38.84 -33.96 46.78
CA GLN A 2 38.76 -32.62 46.25
C GLN A 2 38.58 -32.52 44.70
N TYR A 3 38.52 -33.60 43.98
CA TYR A 3 38.45 -33.61 42.49
C TYR A 3 37.05 -33.48 41.90
N THR A 4 35.99 -33.77 42.65
CA THR A 4 34.60 -33.75 42.15
C THR A 4 33.96 -32.39 42.07
N ASN A 5 34.49 -31.37 42.76
CA ASN A 5 33.88 -30.03 42.82
C ASN A 5 34.27 -29.15 41.61
N LYS A 6 35.46 -29.32 41.04
CA LYS A 6 35.93 -28.54 39.87
C LYS A 6 35.18 -28.89 38.56
N SER A 7 34.79 -30.15 38.38
CA SER A 7 34.06 -30.58 37.18
C SER A 7 32.57 -30.12 37.20
N LYS A 8 31.94 -30.12 38.38
CA LYS A 8 30.56 -29.58 38.57
C LYS A 8 30.48 -28.08 38.34
N MET A 9 31.50 -27.30 38.77
CA MET A 9 31.53 -25.86 38.53
C MET A 9 31.76 -25.54 37.03
N LYS A 10 32.62 -26.22 36.32
CA LYS A 10 32.83 -26.08 34.87
C LYS A 10 31.54 -26.34 34.07
N ASN A 11 30.73 -27.31 34.52
CA ASN A 11 29.51 -27.70 33.84
C ASN A 11 28.36 -26.65 34.08
N LYS A 12 28.29 -26.06 35.28
CA LYS A 12 27.35 -24.98 35.60
C LYS A 12 27.68 -23.69 34.81
N SER A 13 28.95 -23.33 34.71
CA SER A 13 29.43 -22.19 33.94
C SER A 13 29.14 -22.36 32.42
N ARG A 14 29.36 -23.54 31.86
CA ARG A 14 28.99 -23.84 30.46
C ARG A 14 27.49 -23.77 30.21
N LYS A 15 26.66 -24.28 31.10
CA LYS A 15 25.19 -24.22 30.99
C LYS A 15 24.71 -22.76 31.09
N LEU A 16 25.27 -21.98 31.99
CA LEU A 16 24.97 -20.56 32.11
C LEU A 16 25.36 -19.79 30.85
N PHE A 17 26.55 -20.03 30.30
CA PHE A 17 27.01 -19.43 29.06
C PHE A 17 26.13 -19.75 27.85
N LEU A 18 25.70 -21.05 27.71
CA LEU A 18 24.79 -21.45 26.66
C LEU A 18 23.40 -20.83 26.81
N LEU A 19 22.93 -20.67 28.05
CA LEU A 19 21.64 -20.01 28.31
C LEU A 19 21.68 -18.54 27.96
N VAL A 20 22.76 -17.83 28.31
CA VAL A 20 22.98 -16.42 27.94
C VAL A 20 23.07 -16.27 26.41
N LEU A 21 23.81 -17.16 25.74
CA LEU A 21 23.92 -17.15 24.27
C LEU A 21 22.57 -17.40 23.59
N PHE A 22 21.76 -18.31 24.14
CA PHE A 22 20.40 -18.59 23.63
C PHE A 22 19.46 -17.39 23.83
N VAL A 23 19.53 -16.74 24.99
CA VAL A 23 18.75 -15.52 25.27
C VAL A 23 19.19 -14.37 24.34
N MET A 24 20.49 -14.19 24.11
CA MET A 24 20.98 -13.20 23.15
C MET A 24 20.52 -13.47 21.73
N MET A 25 20.52 -14.73 21.27
CA MET A 25 19.96 -15.09 19.95
C MET A 25 18.46 -14.84 19.87
N ALA A 26 17.70 -15.10 20.93
CA ALA A 26 16.27 -14.84 20.97
C ALA A 26 15.96 -13.33 20.92
N VAL A 27 16.74 -12.52 21.62
CA VAL A 27 16.57 -11.04 21.61
C VAL A 27 16.94 -10.44 20.26
N CYS A 28 17.97 -10.95 19.57
CA CYS A 28 18.31 -10.49 18.22
C CYS A 28 17.21 -10.73 17.18
N ASN A 29 16.40 -11.78 17.36
CA ASN A 29 15.26 -12.02 16.47
C ASN A 29 14.06 -11.08 16.74
N MET A 30 13.97 -10.49 17.92
CA MET A 30 12.91 -9.50 18.24
C MET A 30 13.21 -8.10 17.69
N CYS A 31 14.45 -7.80 17.31
CA CYS A 31 14.84 -6.50 16.73
C CYS A 31 14.80 -6.48 15.19
N ALA A 32 14.38 -7.54 14.54
CA ALA A 32 14.06 -7.53 13.12
C ALA A 32 12.67 -6.91 12.93
N GLU A 33 12.49 -5.66 13.30
CA GLU A 33 11.35 -4.89 12.84
C GLU A 33 11.36 -4.92 11.32
N ASN A 34 10.29 -5.46 10.73
CA ASN A 34 10.03 -5.30 9.31
C ASN A 34 10.05 -3.80 9.04
N TYR A 35 11.06 -3.31 8.38
CA TYR A 35 11.12 -1.93 7.91
C TYR A 35 9.82 -1.67 7.15
N PRO A 36 8.99 -0.70 7.56
CA PRO A 36 7.63 -0.51 7.01
C PRO A 36 7.62 -0.21 5.51
N TYR A 37 8.79 0.02 4.91
CA TYR A 37 8.96 0.37 3.50
C TYR A 37 9.55 -0.75 2.63
N ARG A 38 9.80 -1.95 3.17
CA ARG A 38 10.24 -3.10 2.39
C ARG A 38 9.04 -3.92 1.96
N SER A 39 8.45 -3.57 0.84
CA SER A 39 7.53 -4.45 0.16
C SER A 39 8.31 -5.36 -0.78
N ASP A 40 8.06 -6.67 -0.72
CA ASP A 40 8.56 -7.62 -1.72
C ASP A 40 7.94 -7.40 -3.09
N PHE A 41 6.83 -6.64 -3.12
CA PHE A 41 6.04 -6.37 -4.31
C PHE A 41 6.22 -4.93 -4.78
N LEU A 42 6.34 -4.78 -6.07
CA LEU A 42 6.29 -3.49 -6.77
C LEU A 42 5.09 -3.48 -7.71
N TRP A 43 4.17 -2.57 -7.48
CA TRP A 43 3.14 -2.21 -8.42
C TRP A 43 3.60 -1.05 -9.29
N VAL A 44 3.37 -1.16 -10.58
CA VAL A 44 3.55 -0.05 -11.53
C VAL A 44 2.22 0.16 -12.23
N THR A 45 1.75 1.39 -12.26
CA THR A 45 0.49 1.77 -12.88
C THR A 45 0.74 2.89 -13.87
N VAL A 46 0.29 2.68 -15.10
CA VAL A 46 0.49 3.61 -16.21
C VAL A 46 -0.88 3.91 -16.82
N PRO A 47 -1.44 5.10 -16.59
CA PRO A 47 -2.67 5.50 -17.26
C PRO A 47 -2.42 5.76 -18.74
N ASP A 48 -3.47 5.68 -19.54
CA ASP A 48 -3.44 6.06 -20.96
C ASP A 48 -3.27 7.59 -21.16
N HIS A 49 -3.55 8.39 -20.13
CA HIS A 49 -3.20 9.82 -20.06
C HIS A 49 -2.06 10.06 -19.07
N THR A 50 -0.97 10.64 -19.53
CA THR A 50 0.26 10.83 -18.74
C THR A 50 0.11 11.77 -17.54
N ASP A 51 -0.86 12.66 -17.59
CA ASP A 51 -1.20 13.61 -16.51
C ASP A 51 -2.24 13.06 -15.52
N TRP A 52 -2.78 11.85 -15.75
CA TRP A 52 -3.84 11.22 -14.94
C TRP A 52 -5.17 11.98 -14.97
N LEU A 53 -5.36 12.87 -15.95
CA LEU A 53 -6.51 13.73 -16.07
C LEU A 53 -7.31 13.39 -17.33
N TYR A 54 -8.62 13.37 -17.18
CA TYR A 54 -9.59 13.04 -18.22
C TYR A 54 -10.68 14.10 -18.27
N LYS A 55 -11.34 14.21 -19.40
CA LYS A 55 -12.57 15.01 -19.51
C LYS A 55 -13.76 14.18 -19.02
N THR A 56 -14.78 14.85 -18.49
CA THR A 56 -16.06 14.19 -18.18
C THR A 56 -16.62 13.50 -19.43
N GLY A 57 -17.06 12.23 -19.29
CA GLY A 57 -17.52 11.40 -20.39
C GLY A 57 -16.43 10.60 -21.11
N GLU A 58 -15.16 10.92 -20.89
CA GLU A 58 -14.03 10.16 -21.43
C GLU A 58 -13.83 8.87 -20.64
N LYS A 59 -13.27 7.83 -21.28
CA LYS A 59 -12.93 6.57 -20.62
C LYS A 59 -11.49 6.63 -20.11
N ALA A 60 -11.28 6.21 -18.87
CA ALA A 60 -9.97 6.05 -18.28
C ALA A 60 -9.55 4.57 -18.29
N GLN A 61 -8.35 4.29 -18.77
CA GLN A 61 -7.74 2.98 -18.73
C GLN A 61 -6.37 3.07 -18.05
N VAL A 62 -6.04 2.03 -17.28
CA VAL A 62 -4.77 1.96 -16.58
C VAL A 62 -4.13 0.61 -16.84
N GLU A 63 -2.92 0.60 -17.39
CA GLU A 63 -2.08 -0.58 -17.39
C GLU A 63 -1.53 -0.78 -15.99
N VAL A 64 -1.72 -1.96 -15.42
CA VAL A 64 -1.17 -2.35 -14.13
C VAL A 64 -0.12 -3.42 -14.32
N GLN A 65 1.00 -3.28 -13.62
CA GLN A 65 2.09 -4.24 -13.64
C GLN A 65 2.41 -4.64 -12.20
N LEU A 66 2.72 -5.92 -12.00
CA LEU A 66 3.08 -6.46 -10.70
C LEU A 66 4.39 -7.23 -10.78
N TYR A 67 5.33 -6.86 -9.93
CA TYR A 67 6.62 -7.53 -9.77
C TYR A 67 6.80 -8.01 -8.34
N ARG A 68 7.44 -9.16 -8.17
CA ARG A 68 7.93 -9.63 -6.87
C ARG A 68 9.43 -9.87 -6.98
N TYR A 69 10.23 -9.21 -6.12
CA TYR A 69 11.70 -9.24 -6.21
C TYR A 69 12.24 -8.91 -7.60
N GLY A 70 11.60 -8.00 -8.33
CA GLY A 70 11.96 -7.63 -9.69
C GLY A 70 11.49 -8.60 -10.78
N VAL A 71 10.82 -9.68 -10.45
CA VAL A 71 10.28 -10.66 -11.40
C VAL A 71 8.80 -10.39 -11.65
N ALA A 72 8.40 -10.29 -12.91
CA ALA A 72 7.01 -10.10 -13.32
C ALA A 72 6.15 -11.28 -12.83
N GLN A 73 4.99 -10.97 -12.27
CA GLN A 73 4.09 -11.95 -11.68
C GLN A 73 2.85 -12.15 -12.55
N ASP A 74 2.58 -13.38 -12.92
CA ASP A 74 1.32 -13.77 -13.54
C ASP A 74 0.28 -14.15 -12.47
N GLY A 75 -0.98 -13.96 -12.77
CA GLY A 75 -2.06 -14.31 -11.85
C GLY A 75 -3.29 -13.42 -11.98
N GLU A 76 -4.22 -13.60 -11.06
CA GLU A 76 -5.45 -12.81 -11.02
C GLU A 76 -5.29 -11.62 -10.07
N VAL A 77 -5.72 -10.46 -10.54
CA VAL A 77 -5.88 -9.24 -9.75
C VAL A 77 -7.37 -8.93 -9.64
N THR A 78 -7.87 -8.83 -8.43
CA THR A 78 -9.18 -8.27 -8.16
C THR A 78 -9.05 -6.77 -8.03
N TYR A 79 -9.96 -6.03 -8.67
CA TYR A 79 -9.97 -4.58 -8.57
C TYR A 79 -11.35 -4.05 -8.21
N THR A 80 -11.36 -2.88 -7.58
CA THR A 80 -12.58 -2.11 -7.32
C THR A 80 -12.37 -0.69 -7.80
N VAL A 81 -13.30 -0.21 -8.63
CA VAL A 81 -13.35 1.20 -9.06
C VAL A 81 -14.52 1.86 -8.34
N ALA A 82 -14.23 2.88 -7.57
CA ALA A 82 -15.22 3.62 -6.79
C ALA A 82 -15.09 5.13 -7.02
N ARG A 83 -16.10 5.88 -6.62
CA ARG A 83 -16.01 7.33 -6.56
C ARG A 83 -15.25 7.73 -5.31
N ASP A 84 -14.32 8.63 -5.46
CA ASP A 84 -13.48 9.28 -4.46
C ASP A 84 -13.77 8.91 -2.99
N MET A 85 -13.04 7.95 -2.46
CA MET A 85 -13.11 7.47 -1.07
C MET A 85 -14.46 6.88 -0.62
N LEU A 86 -15.45 6.79 -1.52
CA LEU A 86 -16.74 6.21 -1.18
C LEU A 86 -16.67 4.68 -1.18
N ASP A 87 -17.43 4.08 -0.28
CA ASP A 87 -17.67 2.64 -0.29
C ASP A 87 -18.61 2.25 -1.44
N GLY A 88 -18.48 1.01 -1.88
CA GLY A 88 -19.19 0.53 -3.05
C GLY A 88 -18.38 0.76 -4.32
N GLY A 89 -19.01 0.64 -5.46
CA GLY A 89 -18.35 0.77 -6.75
C GLY A 89 -18.38 -0.52 -7.56
N HIS A 90 -17.70 -0.51 -8.70
CA HIS A 90 -17.62 -1.67 -9.58
C HIS A 90 -16.42 -2.53 -9.23
N THR A 91 -16.64 -3.81 -8.96
CA THR A 91 -15.58 -4.79 -8.73
C THR A 91 -15.42 -5.67 -9.95
N GLY A 92 -14.18 -5.92 -10.34
CA GLY A 92 -13.83 -6.79 -11.45
C GLY A 92 -12.57 -7.58 -11.20
N LYS A 93 -12.19 -8.38 -12.19
CA LYS A 93 -10.98 -9.18 -12.18
C LYS A 93 -10.21 -8.93 -13.47
N ALA A 94 -8.91 -8.86 -13.36
CA ALA A 94 -7.98 -8.79 -14.47
C ALA A 94 -6.93 -9.89 -14.34
N VAL A 95 -6.48 -10.44 -15.47
CA VAL A 95 -5.46 -11.48 -15.48
C VAL A 95 -4.15 -10.86 -15.94
N LEU A 96 -3.16 -10.91 -15.07
CA LEU A 96 -1.79 -10.53 -15.40
C LEU A 96 -1.19 -11.56 -16.34
N LYS A 97 -0.73 -11.11 -17.49
CA LYS A 97 0.05 -11.88 -18.45
C LYS A 97 1.41 -11.21 -18.61
N HIS A 98 2.48 -11.96 -18.34
CA HIS A 98 3.84 -11.40 -18.27
C HIS A 98 3.92 -10.20 -17.31
N GLY A 99 3.21 -10.32 -16.20
CA GLY A 99 3.15 -9.28 -15.17
C GLY A 99 2.27 -8.08 -15.49
N ARG A 100 1.47 -8.08 -16.57
CA ARG A 100 0.70 -6.91 -17.04
C ARG A 100 -0.76 -7.22 -17.25
N ALA A 101 -1.62 -6.26 -16.95
CA ALA A 101 -3.04 -6.25 -17.29
C ALA A 101 -3.51 -4.82 -17.53
N VAL A 102 -4.60 -4.65 -18.29
CA VAL A 102 -5.27 -3.36 -18.47
C VAL A 102 -6.58 -3.39 -17.69
N VAL A 103 -6.82 -2.38 -16.89
CA VAL A 103 -8.05 -2.18 -16.13
C VAL A 103 -8.80 -1.00 -16.72
N ASP A 104 -10.05 -1.23 -17.10
CA ASP A 104 -10.99 -0.18 -17.50
C ASP A 104 -11.62 0.42 -16.23
N MET A 105 -11.28 1.66 -15.95
CA MET A 105 -11.84 2.40 -14.81
C MET A 105 -13.20 3.02 -15.11
N GLY A 106 -13.64 2.95 -16.38
CA GLY A 106 -14.88 3.57 -16.81
C GLY A 106 -14.78 5.07 -17.01
N THR A 107 -15.86 5.77 -16.75
CA THR A 107 -16.00 7.21 -17.00
C THR A 107 -16.78 7.91 -15.89
N ARG A 108 -16.66 9.25 -15.82
CA ARG A 108 -17.52 10.10 -14.98
C ARG A 108 -18.29 11.11 -15.83
N ARG A 109 -19.51 11.40 -15.39
CA ARG A 109 -20.35 12.45 -16.00
C ARG A 109 -20.21 13.80 -15.30
N ASP A 110 -19.72 13.79 -14.07
CA ASP A 110 -19.51 14.93 -13.19
C ASP A 110 -18.02 15.08 -12.85
N PRO A 111 -17.50 16.30 -12.62
CA PRO A 111 -16.13 16.53 -12.18
C PRO A 111 -15.82 15.78 -10.88
N GLY A 112 -14.56 15.33 -10.73
CA GLY A 112 -14.13 14.62 -9.53
C GLY A 112 -13.18 13.48 -9.83
N PHE A 113 -13.03 12.53 -8.90
CA PHE A 113 -12.05 11.45 -8.98
C PHE A 113 -12.68 10.06 -9.03
N LEU A 114 -12.01 9.11 -9.68
CA LEU A 114 -12.23 7.68 -9.52
C LEU A 114 -11.04 7.05 -8.81
N ASP A 115 -11.34 6.25 -7.82
CA ASP A 115 -10.39 5.41 -7.10
C ASP A 115 -10.30 4.04 -7.75
N LEU A 116 -9.08 3.55 -7.99
CA LEU A 116 -8.81 2.16 -8.32
C LEU A 116 -8.07 1.51 -7.17
N ARG A 117 -8.66 0.48 -6.58
CA ARG A 117 -8.02 -0.37 -5.57
C ARG A 117 -7.75 -1.73 -6.19
N LEU A 118 -6.51 -2.16 -6.12
CA LEU A 118 -6.03 -3.42 -6.67
C LEU A 118 -5.65 -4.36 -5.53
N THR A 119 -5.97 -5.64 -5.68
CA THR A 119 -5.58 -6.71 -4.75
C THR A 119 -5.14 -7.93 -5.52
N ALA A 120 -3.96 -8.43 -5.22
CA ALA A 120 -3.45 -9.69 -5.76
C ALA A 120 -2.98 -10.61 -4.64
N LYS A 121 -3.11 -11.92 -4.86
CA LYS A 121 -2.59 -12.95 -3.96
C LYS A 121 -1.56 -13.79 -4.71
N ILE A 122 -0.28 -13.60 -4.38
CA ILE A 122 0.85 -14.25 -5.05
C ILE A 122 1.66 -15.04 -4.02
N GLY A 123 1.80 -16.34 -4.26
CA GLY A 123 2.56 -17.23 -3.36
C GLY A 123 2.07 -17.20 -1.91
N GLY A 124 0.75 -17.10 -1.70
CA GLY A 124 0.14 -17.02 -0.37
C GLY A 124 0.16 -15.64 0.29
N THR A 125 0.87 -14.66 -0.27
CA THR A 125 0.92 -13.28 0.24
C THR A 125 -0.07 -12.40 -0.51
N THR A 126 -0.84 -11.60 0.22
CA THR A 126 -1.74 -10.60 -0.35
C THR A 126 -1.02 -9.26 -0.46
N THR A 127 -1.11 -8.63 -1.62
CA THR A 127 -0.59 -7.29 -1.88
C THR A 127 -1.70 -6.40 -2.42
N THR A 128 -1.68 -5.14 -2.05
CA THR A 128 -2.69 -4.15 -2.47
C THR A 128 -2.01 -2.92 -3.04
N HIS A 129 -2.72 -2.24 -3.94
CA HIS A 129 -2.28 -0.96 -4.48
C HIS A 129 -3.49 -0.05 -4.70
N HIS A 130 -3.28 1.25 -4.67
CA HIS A 130 -4.34 2.24 -4.77
C HIS A 130 -3.86 3.44 -5.59
N ILE A 131 -4.69 3.84 -6.56
CA ILE A 131 -4.45 5.02 -7.39
C ILE A 131 -5.76 5.79 -7.61
N LYS A 132 -5.63 7.03 -8.06
CA LYS A 132 -6.75 7.90 -8.44
C LYS A 132 -6.53 8.49 -9.82
N VAL A 133 -7.62 8.69 -10.57
CA VAL A 133 -7.64 9.48 -11.79
C VAL A 133 -8.65 10.61 -11.65
N GLY A 134 -8.35 11.78 -12.22
CA GLY A 134 -9.19 12.96 -12.14
C GLY A 134 -10.00 13.21 -13.41
N PHE A 135 -11.24 13.66 -13.26
CA PHE A 135 -12.12 14.03 -14.37
C PHE A 135 -12.51 15.48 -14.25
N SER A 136 -12.12 16.30 -15.25
CA SER A 136 -12.41 17.74 -15.31
C SER A 136 -12.21 18.44 -13.97
N VAL A 137 -11.07 18.17 -13.33
CA VAL A 137 -10.80 18.58 -11.93
C VAL A 137 -10.87 20.07 -11.71
N ASP A 138 -10.56 20.88 -12.75
CA ASP A 138 -10.65 22.34 -12.72
C ASP A 138 -12.09 22.83 -12.55
N ASN A 139 -13.08 21.99 -12.82
CA ASN A 139 -14.50 22.29 -12.71
C ASN A 139 -15.13 21.81 -11.40
N ILE A 140 -14.33 21.27 -10.48
CA ILE A 140 -14.83 20.86 -9.17
C ILE A 140 -15.25 22.09 -8.38
N GLN A 141 -16.53 22.12 -7.99
CA GLN A 141 -17.07 23.19 -7.17
C GLN A 141 -16.94 22.84 -5.69
N PRO A 142 -16.66 23.83 -4.83
CA PRO A 142 -16.70 23.63 -3.38
C PRO A 142 -18.07 23.11 -2.95
N TYR A 143 -18.09 22.08 -2.12
CA TYR A 143 -19.33 21.52 -1.58
C TYR A 143 -20.03 22.46 -0.61
N THR A 144 -19.25 23.26 0.11
CA THR A 144 -19.74 24.25 1.09
C THR A 144 -19.37 25.65 0.63
N LYS A 145 -20.26 26.59 0.86
CA LYS A 145 -19.94 28.01 0.73
C LYS A 145 -19.13 28.45 1.94
N GLU A 146 -18.14 29.29 1.70
CA GLU A 146 -17.41 29.95 2.77
C GLU A 146 -18.40 30.72 3.67
N PRO A 147 -18.33 30.59 5.01
CA PRO A 147 -19.14 31.41 5.93
C PRO A 147 -18.91 32.89 5.67
N SER A 148 -19.97 33.67 5.77
CA SER A 148 -19.91 35.11 5.44
C SER A 148 -18.97 35.92 6.35
N ASP A 149 -18.65 35.37 7.51
CA ASP A 149 -17.79 35.99 8.53
C ASP A 149 -16.36 35.41 8.53
N PHE A 150 -16.05 34.44 7.65
CA PHE A 150 -14.76 33.73 7.63
C PHE A 150 -13.57 34.72 7.60
N MET A 151 -13.53 35.62 6.65
CA MET A 151 -12.43 36.60 6.54
C MET A 151 -12.37 37.55 7.74
N THR A 152 -13.53 38.00 8.25
CA THR A 152 -13.61 38.87 9.42
C THR A 152 -13.11 38.19 10.68
N PHE A 153 -13.47 36.91 10.86
CA PHE A 153 -12.98 36.08 11.96
C PHE A 153 -11.45 36.00 11.97
N TRP A 154 -10.86 35.60 10.82
CA TRP A 154 -9.40 35.43 10.74
C TRP A 154 -8.64 36.75 10.82
N GLN A 155 -9.16 37.84 10.30
CA GLN A 155 -8.54 39.16 10.46
C GLN A 155 -8.50 39.59 11.93
N LYS A 156 -9.54 39.25 12.71
CA LYS A 156 -9.59 39.58 14.14
C LYS A 156 -8.64 38.72 14.97
N GLU A 157 -8.41 37.48 14.59
CA GLU A 157 -7.52 36.54 15.33
C GLU A 157 -6.03 36.74 14.98
N LEU A 158 -5.71 37.38 13.85
CA LEU A 158 -4.34 37.64 13.40
C LEU A 158 -3.76 38.97 13.88
N TYR A 159 -4.57 39.85 14.46
CA TYR A 159 -4.20 41.16 15.00
C TYR A 159 -4.71 41.33 16.43
#